data_a3ebb06db7d302515384d3825e37422a
#
_entry.id   a3ebb06db7d302515384d3825e37422a
#
_cell.length_a   1.000
_cell.length_b   1.000
_cell.length_c   1.000
_cell.angle_alpha   90.00
_cell.angle_beta   90.00
_cell.angle_gamma   90.00
#
_symmetry.space_group_name_H-M   'P 1'
#
loop_
_entity.id
_entity.type
_entity.pdbx_description
1 polymer ?
#
loop_
_entity_poly.entity_id
_entity_poly.type
_entity_poly.pdbx_seq_one_letter_code
_entity_poly.pdbx_strand_id
1 'polypeptide(L)'
;MGSYSALILAGGKGSRLGYKEKALIDINGEPLIAIIIKRLEKAADSIIISVRDSAQGELLDSRLSGLVKIQYRFAYDAYKETGPLAGILSGIQVCEDEYCFVAACDMPFINEKVVKMLFKESEHYDAAIPRWDDGFLEPLHAVYRCELMMHETKKAIEKGETVILAPVFKLNVKYIPVDDIKKIDPELRTFININTYEDIKELTKKF
;
A
#
# COMPACT_ATOMS: atom_id res chain seq x y z
N MET A 1 -21.03 -5.48 8.78
CA MET A 1 -19.63 -5.56 8.30
C MET A 1 -18.97 -4.25 8.65
N GLY A 2 -17.77 -4.28 9.24
CA GLY A 2 -17.02 -3.05 9.51
C GLY A 2 -16.61 -2.37 8.20
N SER A 3 -16.33 -1.07 8.27
CA SER A 3 -15.71 -0.29 7.19
C SER A 3 -14.23 -0.63 7.10
N TYR A 4 -13.66 -0.57 5.90
CA TYR A 4 -12.26 -0.88 5.64
C TYR A 4 -11.55 0.28 4.93
N SER A 5 -10.36 0.61 5.40
CA SER A 5 -9.48 1.61 4.77
C SER A 5 -8.36 0.94 3.98
N ALA A 6 -7.87 1.62 2.95
CA ALA A 6 -6.63 1.27 2.29
C ALA A 6 -5.65 2.44 2.31
N LEU A 7 -4.39 2.16 2.67
CA LEU A 7 -3.28 3.11 2.71
C LEU A 7 -2.33 2.85 1.55
N ILE A 8 -2.13 3.87 0.72
CA ILE A 8 -1.16 3.86 -0.38
C ILE A 8 0.07 4.66 0.03
N LEU A 9 1.25 4.04 0.04
CA LEU A 9 2.50 4.69 0.36
C LEU A 9 3.07 5.36 -0.90
N ALA A 10 2.91 6.67 -1.05
CA ALA A 10 3.34 7.44 -2.21
C ALA A 10 4.59 8.32 -1.96
N GLY A 11 5.10 8.42 -0.72
CA GLY A 11 6.22 9.28 -0.34
C GLY A 11 7.60 8.92 -0.93
N GLY A 12 7.73 7.74 -1.56
CA GLY A 12 8.99 7.24 -2.10
C GLY A 12 9.51 8.05 -3.29
N LYS A 13 10.82 8.37 -3.30
CA LYS A 13 11.50 9.00 -4.44
C LYS A 13 11.75 7.95 -5.53
N GLY A 14 11.09 8.07 -6.68
CA GLY A 14 11.29 7.20 -7.86
C GLY A 14 12.63 7.41 -8.56
N SER A 15 13.74 7.44 -7.81
CA SER A 15 15.08 7.80 -8.29
C SER A 15 15.60 6.92 -9.42
N ARG A 16 15.24 5.63 -9.42
CA ARG A 16 15.66 4.65 -10.46
C ARG A 16 14.96 4.85 -11.81
N LEU A 17 13.80 5.52 -11.80
CA LEU A 17 13.02 5.81 -13.02
C LEU A 17 13.21 7.25 -13.52
N GLY A 18 14.13 8.02 -12.90
CA GLY A 18 14.31 9.43 -13.23
C GLY A 18 13.08 10.31 -12.94
N TYR A 19 12.02 9.76 -12.37
CA TYR A 19 10.82 10.50 -12.01
C TYR A 19 10.91 10.97 -10.57
N LYS A 20 10.56 12.24 -10.37
CA LYS A 20 10.42 12.78 -9.02
C LYS A 20 9.25 12.18 -8.25
N GLU A 21 8.20 11.74 -9.00
CA GLU A 21 6.96 11.22 -8.43
C GLU A 21 6.55 9.90 -9.12
N LYS A 22 6.92 8.76 -8.50
CA LYS A 22 6.59 7.42 -9.03
C LYS A 22 5.07 7.21 -9.18
N ALA A 23 4.29 7.76 -8.24
CA ALA A 23 2.83 7.71 -8.23
C ALA A 23 2.17 8.35 -9.47
N LEU A 24 2.88 9.28 -10.15
CA LEU A 24 2.40 9.99 -11.35
C LEU A 24 2.92 9.43 -12.67
N ILE A 25 3.56 8.26 -12.67
CA ILE A 25 3.92 7.59 -13.91
C ILE A 25 2.65 7.36 -14.72
N ASP A 26 2.67 7.81 -15.97
CA ASP A 26 1.55 7.65 -16.89
C ASP A 26 1.53 6.23 -17.48
N ILE A 27 0.39 5.57 -17.37
CA ILE A 27 0.11 4.27 -17.97
C ILE A 27 -1.13 4.44 -18.87
N ASN A 28 -0.92 4.51 -20.16
CA ASN A 28 -1.99 4.69 -21.15
C ASN A 28 -2.89 5.93 -20.90
N GLY A 29 -2.30 7.05 -20.47
CA GLY A 29 -3.02 8.30 -20.22
C GLY A 29 -3.57 8.43 -18.80
N GLU A 30 -3.27 7.49 -17.91
CA GLU A 30 -3.74 7.50 -16.53
C GLU A 30 -2.57 7.42 -15.52
N PRO A 31 -2.53 8.28 -14.47
CA PRO A 31 -1.52 8.19 -13.43
C PRO A 31 -1.59 6.85 -12.69
N LEU A 32 -0.43 6.25 -12.42
CA LEU A 32 -0.32 4.98 -11.71
C LEU A 32 -1.13 4.92 -10.41
N ILE A 33 -1.09 5.98 -9.62
CA ILE A 33 -1.86 6.06 -8.37
C ILE A 33 -3.37 6.02 -8.61
N ALA A 34 -3.88 6.62 -9.70
CA ALA A 34 -5.31 6.57 -10.03
C ALA A 34 -5.75 5.14 -10.37
N ILE A 35 -4.91 4.39 -11.09
CA ILE A 35 -5.15 2.97 -11.40
C ILE A 35 -5.25 2.16 -10.11
N ILE A 36 -4.34 2.38 -9.15
CA ILE A 36 -4.33 1.68 -7.85
C ILE A 36 -5.59 2.03 -7.06
N ILE A 37 -5.95 3.30 -6.95
CA ILE A 37 -7.15 3.75 -6.25
C ILE A 37 -8.41 3.08 -6.83
N LYS A 38 -8.58 3.08 -8.15
CA LYS A 38 -9.73 2.44 -8.84
C LYS A 38 -9.84 0.94 -8.60
N ARG A 39 -8.76 0.28 -8.24
CA ARG A 39 -8.78 -1.13 -7.84
C ARG A 39 -9.16 -1.28 -6.37
N LEU A 40 -8.57 -0.45 -5.52
CA LEU A 40 -8.80 -0.48 -4.07
C LEU A 40 -10.23 -0.04 -3.70
N GLU A 41 -10.85 0.90 -4.43
CA GLU A 41 -12.24 1.33 -4.19
C GLU A 41 -13.28 0.19 -4.28
N LYS A 42 -12.90 -0.96 -4.84
CA LYS A 42 -13.73 -2.17 -4.90
C LYS A 42 -13.61 -3.04 -3.65
N ALA A 43 -12.67 -2.75 -2.76
CA ALA A 43 -12.36 -3.55 -1.59
C ALA A 43 -12.27 -2.74 -0.29
N ALA A 44 -12.17 -1.41 -0.37
CA ALA A 44 -12.09 -0.50 0.77
C ALA A 44 -13.11 0.64 0.60
N ASP A 45 -13.58 1.16 1.72
CA ASP A 45 -14.58 2.23 1.78
C ASP A 45 -13.93 3.62 1.80
N SER A 46 -12.65 3.70 2.20
CA SER A 46 -11.86 4.94 2.18
C SER A 46 -10.41 4.69 1.77
N ILE A 47 -9.80 5.71 1.16
CA ILE A 47 -8.40 5.68 0.74
C ILE A 47 -7.60 6.73 1.49
N ILE A 48 -6.44 6.32 1.98
CA ILE A 48 -5.45 7.20 2.59
C ILE A 48 -4.20 7.17 1.69
N ILE A 49 -3.65 8.33 1.38
CA ILE A 49 -2.44 8.46 0.56
C ILE A 49 -1.36 9.09 1.43
N SER A 50 -0.35 8.31 1.82
CA SER A 50 0.80 8.85 2.52
C SER A 50 1.72 9.54 1.52
N VAL A 51 2.06 10.79 1.83
CA VAL A 51 2.92 11.66 1.03
C VAL A 51 4.00 12.29 1.93
N ARG A 52 5.16 12.64 1.35
CA ARG A 52 6.28 13.21 2.12
C ARG A 52 6.05 14.64 2.60
N ASP A 53 5.22 15.43 1.88
CA ASP A 53 4.96 16.85 2.16
C ASP A 53 3.69 17.35 1.46
N SER A 54 3.26 18.58 1.80
CA SER A 54 2.08 19.22 1.22
C SER A 54 2.20 19.46 -0.28
N ALA A 55 3.40 19.80 -0.77
CA ALA A 55 3.62 20.06 -2.19
C ALA A 55 3.38 18.79 -3.04
N GLN A 56 3.80 17.61 -2.54
CA GLN A 56 3.46 16.34 -3.18
C GLN A 56 1.96 16.07 -3.10
N GLY A 57 1.32 16.31 -1.96
CA GLY A 57 -0.12 16.15 -1.79
C GLY A 57 -0.92 16.98 -2.79
N GLU A 58 -0.63 18.27 -2.90
CA GLU A 58 -1.27 19.19 -3.85
C GLU A 58 -1.06 18.74 -5.31
N LEU A 59 0.15 18.29 -5.65
CA LEU A 59 0.45 17.79 -6.98
C LEU A 59 -0.37 16.53 -7.30
N LEU A 60 -0.45 15.56 -6.37
CA LEU A 60 -1.25 14.36 -6.56
C LEU A 60 -2.75 14.68 -6.63
N ASP A 61 -3.25 15.57 -5.77
CA ASP A 61 -4.65 16.00 -5.76
C ASP A 61 -5.06 16.60 -7.12
N SER A 62 -4.23 17.51 -7.65
CA SER A 62 -4.47 18.13 -8.97
C SER A 62 -4.56 17.10 -10.10
N ARG A 63 -3.82 16.00 -10.00
CA ARG A 63 -3.77 14.94 -11.01
C ARG A 63 -4.84 13.86 -10.82
N LEU A 64 -5.36 13.70 -9.59
CA LEU A 64 -6.43 12.75 -9.26
C LEU A 64 -7.83 13.34 -9.47
N SER A 65 -7.93 14.68 -9.45
CA SER A 65 -9.19 15.39 -9.58
C SER A 65 -9.94 14.97 -10.86
N GLY A 66 -11.17 14.49 -10.68
CA GLY A 66 -12.02 13.99 -11.77
C GLY A 66 -11.69 12.58 -12.28
N LEU A 67 -10.60 11.95 -11.85
CA LEU A 67 -10.21 10.60 -12.26
C LEU A 67 -10.73 9.50 -11.34
N VAL A 68 -10.90 9.80 -10.06
CA VAL A 68 -11.34 8.85 -9.01
C VAL A 68 -12.62 9.36 -8.36
N LYS A 69 -13.48 8.45 -7.89
CA LYS A 69 -14.78 8.79 -7.29
C LYS A 69 -14.81 8.59 -5.78
N ILE A 70 -14.01 7.64 -5.28
CA ILE A 70 -13.92 7.38 -3.85
C ILE A 70 -13.29 8.57 -3.13
N GLN A 71 -13.74 8.83 -1.92
CA GLN A 71 -13.10 9.81 -1.06
C GLN A 71 -11.72 9.35 -0.64
N TYR A 72 -10.74 10.24 -0.73
CA TYR A 72 -9.38 10.01 -0.26
C TYR A 72 -8.91 11.17 0.61
N ARG A 73 -7.96 10.89 1.48
CA ARG A 73 -7.30 11.89 2.32
C ARG A 73 -5.78 11.71 2.26
N PHE A 74 -5.05 12.80 2.41
CA PHE A 74 -3.59 12.76 2.50
C PHE A 74 -3.14 12.63 3.96
N ALA A 75 -2.10 11.81 4.17
CA ALA A 75 -1.33 11.73 5.39
C ALA A 75 0.10 12.19 5.09
N TYR A 76 0.60 13.15 5.87
CA TYR A 76 1.90 13.77 5.65
C TYR A 76 2.97 13.15 6.54
N ASP A 77 4.10 12.73 5.96
CA ASP A 77 5.17 12.06 6.69
C ASP A 77 5.82 13.03 7.71
N ALA A 78 5.69 12.70 8.98
CA ALA A 78 6.27 13.48 10.07
C ALA A 78 7.75 13.15 10.32
N TYR A 79 8.22 11.99 9.84
CA TYR A 79 9.58 11.49 10.08
C TYR A 79 10.36 11.40 8.76
N LYS A 80 11.60 11.89 8.77
CA LYS A 80 12.50 11.82 7.61
C LYS A 80 13.40 10.59 7.71
N GLU A 81 13.75 10.00 6.56
CA GLU A 81 14.76 8.94 6.46
C GLU A 81 14.41 7.63 7.20
N THR A 82 13.14 7.39 7.49
CA THR A 82 12.66 6.19 8.15
C THR A 82 12.05 5.16 7.19
N GLY A 83 12.33 5.29 5.89
CA GLY A 83 11.81 4.38 4.87
C GLY A 83 10.27 4.34 4.85
N PRO A 84 9.64 3.17 4.67
CA PRO A 84 8.19 3.06 4.62
C PRO A 84 7.50 3.30 5.97
N LEU A 85 8.24 3.26 7.09
CA LEU A 85 7.66 3.36 8.44
C LEU A 85 7.01 4.73 8.68
N ALA A 86 7.60 5.82 8.16
CA ALA A 86 6.99 7.15 8.25
C ALA A 86 5.61 7.17 7.61
N GLY A 87 5.52 6.69 6.38
CA GLY A 87 4.26 6.65 5.63
C GLY A 87 3.20 5.75 6.27
N ILE A 88 3.62 4.62 6.82
CA ILE A 88 2.71 3.72 7.56
C ILE A 88 2.18 4.42 8.81
N LEU A 89 3.07 5.03 9.61
CA LEU A 89 2.68 5.71 10.84
C LEU A 89 1.73 6.85 10.56
N SER A 90 2.08 7.75 9.64
CA SER A 90 1.25 8.91 9.30
C SER A 90 -0.10 8.50 8.71
N GLY A 91 -0.12 7.48 7.84
CA GLY A 91 -1.34 6.97 7.23
C GLY A 91 -2.27 6.30 8.24
N ILE A 92 -1.75 5.44 9.11
CA ILE A 92 -2.55 4.76 10.13
C ILE A 92 -3.08 5.74 11.18
N GLN A 93 -2.34 6.80 11.52
CA GLN A 93 -2.79 7.84 12.47
C GLN A 93 -4.07 8.55 12.03
N VAL A 94 -4.32 8.66 10.73
CA VAL A 94 -5.55 9.28 10.18
C VAL A 94 -6.58 8.25 9.74
N CYS A 95 -6.29 6.95 9.93
CA CYS A 95 -7.23 5.87 9.67
C CYS A 95 -8.27 5.78 10.78
N GLU A 96 -9.55 5.75 10.40
CA GLU A 96 -10.67 5.67 11.36
C GLU A 96 -11.18 4.24 11.54
N ASP A 97 -10.76 3.32 10.68
CA ASP A 97 -11.17 1.92 10.70
C ASP A 97 -10.22 1.06 11.57
N GLU A 98 -10.74 -0.05 12.07
CA GLU A 98 -9.95 -0.99 12.89
C GLU A 98 -8.81 -1.63 12.08
N TYR A 99 -9.06 -1.95 10.81
CA TYR A 99 -8.10 -2.57 9.90
C TYR A 99 -7.85 -1.72 8.66
N CYS A 100 -6.60 -1.71 8.22
CA CYS A 100 -6.16 -1.00 7.04
C CYS A 100 -5.32 -1.91 6.14
N PHE A 101 -5.65 -1.97 4.85
CA PHE A 101 -4.78 -2.58 3.85
C PHE A 101 -3.67 -1.60 3.47
N VAL A 102 -2.41 -2.02 3.52
CA VAL A 102 -1.26 -1.20 3.17
C VAL A 102 -0.68 -1.67 1.84
N ALA A 103 -0.49 -0.73 0.91
CA ALA A 103 0.10 -0.98 -0.40
C ALA A 103 1.16 0.05 -0.76
N ALA A 104 2.15 -0.37 -1.54
CA ALA A 104 3.06 0.55 -2.21
C ALA A 104 2.41 1.15 -3.48
N CYS A 105 2.79 2.37 -3.85
CA CYS A 105 2.24 3.07 -5.03
C CYS A 105 2.76 2.54 -6.38
N ASP A 106 3.46 1.42 -6.40
CA ASP A 106 4.03 0.80 -7.60
C ASP A 106 3.40 -0.55 -7.98
N MET A 107 2.25 -0.88 -7.40
CA MET A 107 1.53 -2.14 -7.60
C MET A 107 0.24 -1.95 -8.43
N PRO A 108 0.30 -1.80 -9.76
CA PRO A 108 -0.86 -1.44 -10.60
C PRO A 108 -1.90 -2.54 -10.74
N PHE A 109 -1.55 -3.77 -10.38
CA PHE A 109 -2.42 -4.93 -10.57
C PHE A 109 -3.02 -5.47 -9.28
N ILE A 110 -3.07 -4.67 -8.20
CA ILE A 110 -3.75 -5.05 -6.96
C ILE A 110 -5.10 -5.69 -7.30
N ASN A 111 -5.32 -6.90 -6.80
CA ASN A 111 -6.53 -7.67 -7.03
C ASN A 111 -7.49 -7.46 -5.85
N GLU A 112 -8.66 -6.87 -6.11
CA GLU A 112 -9.64 -6.55 -5.07
C GLU A 112 -10.16 -7.80 -4.32
N LYS A 113 -10.17 -8.96 -4.96
CA LYS A 113 -10.59 -10.21 -4.30
C LYS A 113 -9.53 -10.71 -3.32
N VAL A 114 -8.25 -10.51 -3.65
CA VAL A 114 -7.13 -10.80 -2.75
C VAL A 114 -7.19 -9.87 -1.54
N VAL A 115 -7.41 -8.57 -1.75
CA VAL A 115 -7.54 -7.59 -0.67
C VAL A 115 -8.70 -7.95 0.27
N LYS A 116 -9.87 -8.31 -0.28
CA LYS A 116 -11.04 -8.76 0.51
C LYS A 116 -10.75 -10.03 1.30
N MET A 117 -10.01 -10.97 0.71
CA MET A 117 -9.57 -12.18 1.42
C MET A 117 -8.66 -11.82 2.60
N LEU A 118 -7.67 -10.93 2.39
CA LEU A 118 -6.76 -10.50 3.46
C LEU A 118 -7.50 -9.81 4.61
N PHE A 119 -8.50 -8.98 4.33
CA PHE A 119 -9.35 -8.40 5.38
C PHE A 119 -10.09 -9.50 6.17
N LYS A 120 -10.67 -10.48 5.49
CA LYS A 120 -11.36 -11.60 6.15
C LYS A 120 -10.39 -12.42 7.02
N GLU A 121 -9.21 -12.71 6.51
CA GLU A 121 -8.21 -13.51 7.22
C GLU A 121 -7.52 -12.74 8.37
N SER A 122 -7.64 -11.41 8.42
CA SER A 122 -7.13 -10.60 9.53
C SER A 122 -8.03 -10.62 10.77
N GLU A 123 -9.25 -11.14 10.67
CA GLU A 123 -10.14 -11.27 11.82
C GLU A 123 -9.44 -12.05 12.95
N HIS A 124 -9.42 -11.49 14.16
CA HIS A 124 -8.74 -12.04 15.35
C HIS A 124 -7.20 -12.04 15.32
N TYR A 125 -6.57 -11.43 14.31
CA TYR A 125 -5.13 -11.24 14.21
C TYR A 125 -4.78 -9.75 14.16
N ASP A 126 -3.51 -9.44 14.43
CA ASP A 126 -3.01 -8.06 14.32
C ASP A 126 -2.62 -7.71 12.88
N ALA A 127 -2.38 -8.74 12.06
CA ALA A 127 -2.12 -8.59 10.64
C ALA A 127 -2.44 -9.87 9.85
N ALA A 128 -2.76 -9.70 8.55
CA ALA A 128 -2.77 -10.78 7.55
C ALA A 128 -1.78 -10.45 6.45
N ILE A 129 -0.73 -11.26 6.31
CA ILE A 129 0.42 -11.00 5.43
C ILE A 129 0.67 -12.18 4.50
N PRO A 130 0.72 -11.99 3.17
CA PRO A 130 1.13 -13.01 2.23
C PRO A 130 2.56 -13.49 2.50
N ARG A 131 2.77 -14.81 2.45
CA ARG A 131 4.06 -15.46 2.64
C ARG A 131 4.34 -16.44 1.51
N TRP A 132 5.50 -16.28 0.89
CA TRP A 132 6.04 -17.19 -0.11
C TRP A 132 6.61 -18.45 0.54
N ASP A 133 6.79 -19.52 -0.25
CA ASP A 133 7.30 -20.81 0.26
C ASP A 133 8.72 -20.73 0.81
N ASP A 134 9.54 -19.81 0.28
CA ASP A 134 10.89 -19.50 0.77
C ASP A 134 10.90 -18.65 2.05
N GLY A 135 9.69 -18.29 2.56
CA GLY A 135 9.52 -17.49 3.77
C GLY A 135 9.49 -15.97 3.53
N PHE A 136 9.67 -15.49 2.29
CA PHE A 136 9.55 -14.07 1.97
C PHE A 136 8.13 -13.56 2.26
N LEU A 137 8.02 -12.34 2.78
CA LEU A 137 6.76 -11.70 3.16
C LEU A 137 6.47 -10.52 2.25
N GLU A 138 5.18 -10.25 2.02
CA GLU A 138 4.70 -9.08 1.28
C GLU A 138 4.08 -8.05 2.25
N PRO A 139 4.89 -7.36 3.08
CA PRO A 139 4.37 -6.47 4.11
C PRO A 139 3.78 -5.17 3.58
N LEU A 140 4.05 -4.82 2.31
CA LEU A 140 3.42 -3.70 1.58
C LEU A 140 2.33 -4.19 0.64
N HIS A 141 1.74 -5.34 0.93
CA HIS A 141 0.53 -5.89 0.32
C HIS A 141 -0.21 -6.71 1.39
N ALA A 142 -0.54 -6.07 2.50
CA ALA A 142 -1.01 -6.73 3.72
C ALA A 142 -2.05 -5.89 4.47
N VAL A 143 -2.85 -6.55 5.29
CA VAL A 143 -3.81 -5.90 6.19
C VAL A 143 -3.23 -5.86 7.60
N TYR A 144 -3.42 -4.74 8.28
CA TYR A 144 -2.94 -4.49 9.64
C TYR A 144 -4.05 -3.94 10.52
N ARG A 145 -4.09 -4.37 11.78
CA ARG A 145 -4.87 -3.72 12.83
C ARG A 145 -4.20 -2.39 13.16
N CYS A 146 -4.92 -1.28 12.96
CA CYS A 146 -4.36 0.07 12.97
C CYS A 146 -3.69 0.43 14.29
N GLU A 147 -4.36 0.19 15.42
CA GLU A 147 -3.85 0.54 16.75
C GLU A 147 -2.50 -0.12 17.06
N LEU A 148 -2.40 -1.43 16.83
CA LEU A 148 -1.19 -2.19 17.17
C LEU A 148 -0.05 -1.91 16.18
N MET A 149 -0.36 -1.82 14.88
CA MET A 149 0.66 -1.46 13.89
C MET A 149 1.20 -0.06 14.13
N MET A 150 0.34 0.92 14.47
CA MET A 150 0.74 2.27 14.85
C MET A 150 1.70 2.26 16.04
N HIS A 151 1.33 1.53 17.10
CA HIS A 151 2.13 1.45 18.33
C HIS A 151 3.52 0.84 18.09
N GLU A 152 3.60 -0.29 17.40
CA GLU A 152 4.86 -0.96 17.13
C GLU A 152 5.71 -0.23 16.09
N THR A 153 5.08 0.44 15.11
CA THR A 153 5.79 1.29 14.14
C THR A 153 6.44 2.49 14.83
N LYS A 154 5.72 3.16 15.75
CA LYS A 154 6.27 4.27 16.53
C LYS A 154 7.49 3.82 17.34
N LYS A 155 7.40 2.70 18.06
CA LYS A 155 8.53 2.13 18.81
C LYS A 155 9.73 1.76 17.91
N ALA A 156 9.47 1.24 16.71
CA ALA A 156 10.51 0.90 15.76
C ALA A 156 11.26 2.17 15.31
N ILE A 157 10.54 3.23 14.94
CA ILE A 157 11.12 4.54 14.56
C ILE A 157 11.96 5.12 15.72
N GLU A 158 11.46 5.10 16.95
CA GLU A 158 12.18 5.57 18.15
C GLU A 158 13.51 4.82 18.39
N LYS A 159 13.61 3.58 17.92
CA LYS A 159 14.83 2.75 17.96
C LYS A 159 15.74 2.92 16.74
N GLY A 160 15.38 3.80 15.79
CA GLY A 160 16.13 4.03 14.56
C GLY A 160 15.95 2.94 13.49
N GLU A 161 14.92 2.10 13.62
CA GLU A 161 14.58 1.11 12.60
C GLU A 161 13.99 1.78 11.36
N THR A 162 14.30 1.21 10.19
CA THR A 162 13.80 1.71 8.90
C THR A 162 13.08 0.64 8.09
N VAL A 163 13.12 -0.61 8.56
CA VAL A 163 12.59 -1.78 7.86
C VAL A 163 11.21 -2.14 8.41
N ILE A 164 10.22 -2.29 7.53
CA ILE A 164 8.83 -2.61 7.93
C ILE A 164 8.70 -3.92 8.72
N LEU A 165 9.60 -4.87 8.54
CA LEU A 165 9.56 -6.13 9.27
C LEU A 165 9.84 -5.96 10.77
N ALA A 166 10.48 -4.88 11.20
CA ALA A 166 10.76 -4.64 12.62
C ALA A 166 9.48 -4.54 13.47
N PRO A 167 8.48 -3.69 13.16
CA PRO A 167 7.19 -3.71 13.84
C PRO A 167 6.38 -4.99 13.55
N VAL A 168 6.42 -5.53 12.32
CA VAL A 168 5.65 -6.71 11.93
C VAL A 168 5.95 -7.92 12.81
N PHE A 169 7.21 -8.16 13.16
CA PHE A 169 7.60 -9.29 14.02
C PHE A 169 7.16 -9.14 15.49
N LYS A 170 6.51 -8.03 15.86
CA LYS A 170 5.91 -7.82 17.19
C LYS A 170 4.41 -8.07 17.20
N LEU A 171 3.80 -8.33 16.05
CA LEU A 171 2.38 -8.56 15.88
C LEU A 171 2.03 -10.05 15.90
N ASN A 172 0.79 -10.36 16.27
CA ASN A 172 0.19 -11.68 16.06
C ASN A 172 -0.28 -11.79 14.60
N VAL A 173 0.57 -12.34 13.73
CA VAL A 173 0.38 -12.34 12.27
C VAL A 173 -0.26 -13.63 11.79
N LYS A 174 -1.32 -13.52 11.00
CA LYS A 174 -1.83 -14.58 10.13
C LYS A 174 -1.02 -14.57 8.83
N TYR A 175 -0.16 -15.53 8.64
CA TYR A 175 0.56 -15.72 7.38
C TYR A 175 -0.34 -16.45 6.38
N ILE A 176 -0.53 -15.83 5.19
CA ILE A 176 -1.35 -16.38 4.12
C ILE A 176 -0.41 -16.98 3.07
N PRO A 177 -0.44 -18.30 2.83
CA PRO A 177 0.35 -18.91 1.77
C PRO A 177 0.03 -18.28 0.42
N VAL A 178 1.06 -17.95 -0.37
CA VAL A 178 0.86 -17.38 -1.72
C VAL A 178 0.10 -18.34 -2.62
N ASP A 179 0.19 -19.65 -2.38
CA ASP A 179 -0.63 -20.65 -3.09
C ASP A 179 -2.14 -20.50 -2.87
N ASP A 180 -2.59 -19.98 -1.73
CA ASP A 180 -3.99 -19.65 -1.52
C ASP A 180 -4.40 -18.42 -2.32
N ILE A 181 -3.51 -17.43 -2.43
CA ILE A 181 -3.69 -16.25 -3.28
C ILE A 181 -3.73 -16.64 -4.76
N LYS A 182 -2.91 -17.58 -5.19
CA LYS A 182 -2.87 -18.12 -6.55
C LYS A 182 -4.19 -18.75 -7.01
N LYS A 183 -5.02 -19.22 -6.08
CA LYS A 183 -6.39 -19.69 -6.39
C LYS A 183 -7.32 -18.56 -6.84
N ILE A 184 -7.02 -17.30 -6.44
CA ILE A 184 -7.78 -16.09 -6.77
C ILE A 184 -7.13 -15.32 -7.93
N ASP A 185 -5.81 -15.24 -7.92
CA ASP A 185 -4.97 -14.57 -8.93
C ASP A 185 -3.90 -15.54 -9.44
N PRO A 186 -4.23 -16.42 -10.42
CA PRO A 186 -3.35 -17.50 -10.86
C PRO A 186 -1.96 -17.04 -11.36
N GLU A 187 -1.88 -15.83 -11.90
CA GLU A 187 -0.62 -15.24 -12.38
C GLU A 187 0.10 -14.43 -11.30
N LEU A 188 -0.48 -14.34 -10.07
CA LEU A 188 0.05 -13.54 -8.96
C LEU A 188 0.35 -12.08 -9.35
N ARG A 189 -0.45 -11.54 -10.28
CA ARG A 189 -0.26 -10.17 -10.80
C ARG A 189 -0.37 -9.12 -9.71
N THR A 190 -1.12 -9.40 -8.65
CA THR A 190 -1.30 -8.53 -7.49
C THR A 190 0.03 -8.12 -6.84
N PHE A 191 1.11 -8.91 -7.01
CA PHE A 191 2.46 -8.63 -6.48
C PHE A 191 3.42 -8.01 -7.50
N ILE A 192 2.97 -7.75 -8.73
CA ILE A 192 3.84 -7.13 -9.74
C ILE A 192 4.07 -5.66 -9.40
N ASN A 193 5.36 -5.30 -9.24
CA ASN A 193 5.82 -3.94 -9.00
C ASN A 193 6.37 -3.31 -10.28
N ILE A 194 6.14 -2.01 -10.48
CA ILE A 194 6.81 -1.23 -11.52
C ILE A 194 8.09 -0.61 -10.95
N ASN A 195 9.25 -1.05 -11.44
CA ASN A 195 10.55 -0.56 -10.99
C ASN A 195 11.40 0.04 -12.10
N THR A 196 11.13 -0.30 -13.36
CA THR A 196 11.92 0.08 -14.53
C THR A 196 11.05 0.64 -15.66
N TYR A 197 11.70 1.28 -16.65
CA TYR A 197 11.02 1.69 -17.90
C TYR A 197 10.55 0.50 -18.74
N GLU A 198 11.27 -0.61 -18.66
CA GLU A 198 10.91 -1.86 -19.30
C GLU A 198 9.59 -2.39 -18.72
N ASP A 199 9.44 -2.36 -17.38
CA ASP A 199 8.17 -2.74 -16.73
C ASP A 199 7.00 -1.91 -17.24
N ILE A 200 7.19 -0.59 -17.41
CA ILE A 200 6.16 0.31 -17.96
C ILE A 200 5.79 -0.10 -19.38
N LYS A 201 6.78 -0.36 -20.25
CA LYS A 201 6.54 -0.76 -21.65
C LYS A 201 5.82 -2.11 -21.76
N GLU A 202 6.15 -3.05 -20.89
CA GLU A 202 5.46 -4.34 -20.85
C GLU A 202 4.02 -4.20 -20.36
N LEU A 203 3.81 -3.32 -19.40
CA LEU A 203 2.49 -3.01 -18.85
C LEU A 203 1.57 -2.36 -19.88
N THR A 204 2.07 -1.36 -20.62
CA THR A 204 1.30 -0.68 -21.68
C THR A 204 0.78 -1.63 -22.76
N LYS A 205 1.37 -2.82 -22.88
CA LYS A 205 0.90 -3.89 -23.79
C LYS A 205 -0.15 -4.81 -23.16
N LYS A 206 -0.28 -4.82 -21.82
CA LYS A 206 -1.15 -5.72 -21.05
C LYS A 206 -2.43 -5.04 -20.52
N PHE A 207 -2.53 -3.71 -20.66
CA PHE A 207 -3.73 -2.89 -20.46
C PHE A 207 -4.40 -2.61 -21.81
#